data_112dd7e2975b32c37e2cc74ef0c7433f
#
_entry.id   112dd7e2975b32c37e2cc74ef0c7433f
#
_cell.length_a   1.000
_cell.length_b   1.000
_cell.length_c   1.000
_cell.angle_alpha   90.00
_cell.angle_beta   90.00
_cell.angle_gamma   90.00
#
_symmetry.space_group_name_H-M   'P 1'
#
loop_
_entity.id
_entity.type
_entity.pdbx_description
1 polymer ?
#
loop_
_entity_poly.entity_id
_entity_poly.type
_entity_poly.pdbx_seq_one_letter_code
_entity_poly.pdbx_strand_id
1 'polypeptide(L)'
;MRSSLLANNGELIANGLLDRIMRSINAFGLTHATMDIREHSEVHHKLLNQVLGGSSAEILTKQLLEKSTPVLKDLDSSSDNCFKTFEAIKELIDRFGPEVIESYIISMTKSANDVMAAVVIAKMAGLISLQDANSFAKIGFVPLLETVAELRSADKILDELLSDKNYRKIVDLRGGIQEVMLGYSDSNKDAGITTSQWEIHKAQRKLRDVAIKHSVKLRLFHGRGGSVGRGGGPTYDALIALPWGSIDGQIKMTEQG
;
A
#
# COMPACT_ATOMS: atom_id res chain seq x y z
N MET A 1 -19.57 -24.06 -16.68
CA MET A 1 -20.53 -24.78 -15.83
C MET A 1 -21.89 -24.06 -15.77
N ARG A 2 -22.03 -22.82 -15.23
CA ARG A 2 -23.33 -22.12 -15.10
C ARG A 2 -24.08 -22.01 -16.43
N SER A 3 -23.43 -21.56 -17.49
CA SER A 3 -24.05 -21.44 -18.84
C SER A 3 -24.52 -22.79 -19.39
N SER A 4 -23.78 -23.85 -19.14
CA SER A 4 -24.15 -25.20 -19.56
C SER A 4 -25.38 -25.72 -18.81
N LEU A 5 -25.47 -25.45 -17.50
CA LEU A 5 -26.67 -25.80 -16.71
C LEU A 5 -27.91 -25.05 -17.19
N LEU A 6 -27.79 -23.73 -17.43
CA LEU A 6 -28.91 -22.91 -17.94
C LEU A 6 -29.38 -23.39 -19.33
N ALA A 7 -28.46 -23.79 -20.19
CA ALA A 7 -28.79 -24.34 -21.52
C ALA A 7 -29.45 -25.71 -21.47
N ASN A 8 -29.37 -26.44 -20.37
CA ASN A 8 -29.86 -27.82 -20.19
C ASN A 8 -30.88 -27.94 -19.01
N ASN A 9 -31.72 -26.95 -18.83
CA ASN A 9 -32.80 -26.93 -17.81
C ASN A 9 -32.32 -27.05 -16.35
N GLY A 10 -31.06 -26.72 -16.06
CA GLY A 10 -30.46 -26.78 -14.73
C GLY A 10 -30.57 -25.48 -13.95
N GLU A 11 -31.61 -24.67 -14.11
CA GLU A 11 -31.77 -23.34 -13.49
C GLU A 11 -31.73 -23.37 -11.96
N LEU A 12 -32.36 -24.36 -11.33
CA LEU A 12 -32.36 -24.51 -9.87
C LEU A 12 -30.95 -24.67 -9.31
N ILE A 13 -30.11 -25.46 -9.99
CA ILE A 13 -28.72 -25.69 -9.59
C ILE A 13 -27.88 -24.43 -9.89
N ALA A 14 -28.08 -23.87 -11.10
CA ALA A 14 -27.33 -22.68 -11.55
C ALA A 14 -27.56 -21.45 -10.69
N ASN A 15 -28.79 -21.23 -10.23
CA ASN A 15 -29.19 -20.08 -9.41
C ASN A 15 -29.24 -20.36 -7.91
N GLY A 16 -28.95 -21.61 -7.49
CA GLY A 16 -28.89 -22.05 -6.11
C GLY A 16 -27.47 -22.10 -5.56
N LEU A 17 -27.00 -23.30 -5.27
CA LEU A 17 -25.69 -23.53 -4.64
C LEU A 17 -24.52 -23.02 -5.52
N LEU A 18 -24.59 -23.23 -6.83
CA LEU A 18 -23.54 -22.78 -7.75
C LEU A 18 -23.38 -21.25 -7.75
N ASP A 19 -24.49 -20.51 -7.73
CA ASP A 19 -24.46 -19.04 -7.65
C ASP A 19 -23.82 -18.53 -6.35
N ARG A 20 -24.13 -19.17 -5.22
CA ARG A 20 -23.49 -18.84 -3.92
C ARG A 20 -21.99 -19.10 -3.97
N ILE A 21 -21.55 -20.24 -4.48
CA ILE A 21 -20.11 -20.56 -4.61
C ILE A 21 -19.43 -19.55 -5.53
N MET A 22 -20.03 -19.21 -6.67
CA MET A 22 -19.48 -18.23 -7.60
C MET A 22 -19.36 -16.84 -6.97
N ARG A 23 -20.36 -16.40 -6.20
CA ARG A 23 -20.29 -15.12 -5.45
C ARG A 23 -19.18 -15.13 -4.42
N SER A 24 -19.03 -16.21 -3.67
CA SER A 24 -17.96 -16.35 -2.68
C SER A 24 -16.58 -16.31 -3.35
N ILE A 25 -16.37 -17.05 -4.44
CA ILE A 25 -15.12 -17.04 -5.17
C ILE A 25 -14.84 -15.66 -5.78
N ASN A 26 -15.86 -14.98 -6.32
CA ASN A 26 -15.69 -13.65 -6.90
C ASN A 26 -15.38 -12.59 -5.82
N ALA A 27 -15.92 -12.76 -4.59
CA ALA A 27 -15.70 -11.82 -3.49
C ALA A 27 -14.35 -12.02 -2.80
N PHE A 28 -13.94 -13.27 -2.59
CA PHE A 28 -12.78 -13.62 -1.76
C PHE A 28 -11.60 -14.20 -2.54
N GLY A 29 -11.78 -14.50 -3.82
CA GLY A 29 -10.79 -15.26 -4.60
C GLY A 29 -10.59 -16.66 -4.05
N LEU A 30 -9.46 -17.28 -4.39
CA LEU A 30 -9.03 -18.55 -3.85
C LEU A 30 -8.10 -18.40 -2.64
N THR A 31 -7.67 -17.19 -2.35
CA THR A 31 -6.75 -16.83 -1.25
C THR A 31 -7.47 -16.46 0.02
N HIS A 32 -8.80 -16.29 -0.02
CA HIS A 32 -9.68 -15.88 1.07
C HIS A 32 -9.46 -14.43 1.54
N ALA A 33 -8.22 -13.99 1.73
CA ALA A 33 -7.86 -12.64 2.12
C ALA A 33 -6.53 -12.22 1.49
N THR A 34 -6.41 -10.93 1.17
CA THR A 34 -5.13 -10.30 0.78
C THR A 34 -4.48 -9.74 2.04
N MET A 35 -3.19 -10.03 2.24
CA MET A 35 -2.41 -9.50 3.35
C MET A 35 -1.76 -8.17 2.97
N ASP A 36 -1.73 -7.25 3.92
CA ASP A 36 -0.87 -6.07 3.90
C ASP A 36 0.31 -6.30 4.86
N ILE A 37 1.52 -6.03 4.40
CA ILE A 37 2.72 -6.12 5.23
C ILE A 37 3.11 -4.71 5.65
N ARG A 38 3.50 -4.51 6.92
CA ARG A 38 3.89 -3.20 7.44
C ARG A 38 5.22 -3.27 8.19
N GLU A 39 6.08 -2.28 7.94
CA GLU A 39 7.31 -2.09 8.66
C GLU A 39 7.61 -0.60 8.89
N HIS A 40 8.44 -0.29 9.88
CA HIS A 40 8.84 1.06 10.22
C HIS A 40 9.91 1.60 9.25
N SER A 41 9.78 2.85 8.81
CA SER A 41 10.70 3.48 7.85
C SER A 41 12.18 3.42 8.26
N GLU A 42 12.47 3.59 9.55
CA GLU A 42 13.85 3.54 10.07
C GLU A 42 14.53 2.19 9.89
N VAL A 43 13.77 1.09 9.87
CA VAL A 43 14.32 -0.26 9.63
C VAL A 43 14.86 -0.38 8.22
N HIS A 44 14.17 0.20 7.24
CA HIS A 44 14.63 0.24 5.85
C HIS A 44 15.92 1.03 5.71
N HIS A 45 15.97 2.24 6.28
CA HIS A 45 17.18 3.07 6.27
C HIS A 45 18.35 2.39 6.97
N LYS A 46 18.12 1.71 8.09
CA LYS A 46 19.14 0.96 8.81
C LYS A 46 19.76 -0.14 7.94
N LEU A 47 18.94 -0.95 7.28
CA LEU A 47 19.41 -1.98 6.35
C LEU A 47 20.23 -1.36 5.22
N LEU A 48 19.73 -0.30 4.57
CA LEU A 48 20.42 0.31 3.44
C LEU A 48 21.74 0.98 3.86
N ASN A 49 21.80 1.56 5.06
CA ASN A 49 23.03 2.10 5.60
C ASN A 49 24.10 1.01 5.79
N GLN A 50 23.71 -0.20 6.21
CA GLN A 50 24.64 -1.34 6.33
C GLN A 50 25.11 -1.85 4.96
N VAL A 51 24.22 -1.89 3.97
CA VAL A 51 24.52 -2.50 2.67
C VAL A 51 25.15 -1.50 1.69
N LEU A 52 24.71 -0.26 1.69
CA LEU A 52 25.10 0.77 0.70
C LEU A 52 25.98 1.88 1.30
N GLY A 53 26.19 1.87 2.62
CA GLY A 53 26.89 2.95 3.32
C GLY A 53 26.08 4.23 3.46
N GLY A 54 24.80 4.23 3.12
CA GLY A 54 23.90 5.38 3.21
C GLY A 54 22.55 5.12 2.58
N SER A 55 21.60 6.04 2.82
CA SER A 55 20.25 5.99 2.28
C SER A 55 19.73 7.38 1.85
N SER A 56 20.65 8.21 1.32
CA SER A 56 20.26 9.49 0.72
C SER A 56 19.53 9.29 -0.61
N ALA A 57 18.79 10.30 -1.06
CA ALA A 57 18.02 10.22 -2.30
C ALA A 57 18.91 9.86 -3.51
N GLU A 58 20.15 10.36 -3.56
CA GLU A 58 21.11 10.07 -4.63
C GLU A 58 21.52 8.60 -4.61
N ILE A 59 21.81 8.05 -3.43
CA ILE A 59 22.19 6.64 -3.25
C ILE A 59 21.03 5.74 -3.66
N LEU A 60 19.81 6.05 -3.21
CA LEU A 60 18.61 5.27 -3.53
C LEU A 60 18.31 5.29 -5.03
N THR A 61 18.35 6.47 -5.65
CA THR A 61 18.12 6.60 -7.11
C THR A 61 19.18 5.83 -7.90
N LYS A 62 20.45 5.94 -7.53
CA LYS A 62 21.55 5.20 -8.14
C LYS A 62 21.30 3.70 -8.04
N GLN A 63 21.04 3.19 -6.83
CA GLN A 63 20.82 1.76 -6.59
C GLN A 63 19.58 1.22 -7.31
N LEU A 64 18.54 2.03 -7.45
CA LEU A 64 17.33 1.65 -8.18
C LEU A 64 17.60 1.42 -9.67
N LEU A 65 18.52 2.19 -10.26
CA LEU A 65 18.89 2.09 -11.68
C LEU A 65 20.00 1.08 -11.97
N GLU A 66 20.78 0.68 -10.96
CA GLU A 66 21.84 -0.30 -11.14
C GLU A 66 21.29 -1.70 -11.49
N LYS A 67 22.01 -2.42 -12.36
CA LYS A 67 21.65 -3.80 -12.75
C LYS A 67 22.04 -4.83 -11.70
N SER A 68 23.12 -4.56 -10.98
CA SER A 68 23.64 -5.46 -9.96
C SER A 68 22.91 -5.28 -8.62
N THR A 69 22.68 -6.39 -7.94
CA THR A 69 22.21 -6.36 -6.55
C THR A 69 23.44 -6.40 -5.63
N PRO A 70 23.54 -5.52 -4.64
CA PRO A 70 24.63 -5.54 -3.69
C PRO A 70 24.64 -6.85 -2.88
N VAL A 71 25.82 -7.25 -2.44
CA VAL A 71 25.96 -8.46 -1.62
C VAL A 71 25.55 -8.12 -0.19
N LEU A 72 24.60 -8.88 0.33
CA LEU A 72 24.15 -8.77 1.72
C LEU A 72 25.08 -9.60 2.61
N LYS A 73 25.89 -8.95 3.43
CA LYS A 73 26.79 -9.59 4.39
C LYS A 73 26.73 -8.87 5.73
N ASP A 74 26.91 -9.62 6.78
CA ASP A 74 27.08 -9.12 8.16
C ASP A 74 25.97 -8.19 8.62
N LEU A 75 24.70 -8.49 8.23
CA LEU A 75 23.52 -7.74 8.66
C LEU A 75 23.24 -8.04 10.14
N ASP A 76 22.84 -7.01 10.88
CA ASP A 76 22.23 -7.25 12.19
C ASP A 76 20.85 -7.94 12.05
N SER A 77 20.35 -8.51 13.14
CA SER A 77 19.12 -9.29 13.13
C SER A 77 17.90 -8.52 12.67
N SER A 78 17.81 -7.21 12.91
CA SER A 78 16.71 -6.35 12.46
C SER A 78 16.74 -6.18 10.94
N SER A 79 17.93 -5.85 10.40
CA SER A 79 18.13 -5.67 8.96
C SER A 79 17.96 -6.99 8.20
N ASP A 80 18.48 -8.09 8.72
CA ASP A 80 18.30 -9.43 8.15
C ASP A 80 16.83 -9.85 8.11
N ASN A 81 16.08 -9.65 9.20
CA ASN A 81 14.64 -9.93 9.23
C ASN A 81 13.86 -9.05 8.25
N CYS A 82 14.23 -7.78 8.13
CA CYS A 82 13.62 -6.88 7.16
C CYS A 82 13.81 -7.41 5.73
N PHE A 83 15.01 -7.78 5.34
CA PHE A 83 15.27 -8.32 4.01
C PHE A 83 14.57 -9.65 3.77
N LYS A 84 14.61 -10.57 4.73
CA LYS A 84 13.88 -11.85 4.68
C LYS A 84 12.37 -11.68 4.53
N THR A 85 11.80 -10.59 5.06
CA THR A 85 10.39 -10.26 4.83
C THR A 85 10.12 -10.01 3.35
N PHE A 86 10.97 -9.26 2.66
CA PHE A 86 10.82 -9.04 1.20
C PHE A 86 11.03 -10.32 0.39
N GLU A 87 11.97 -11.19 0.79
CA GLU A 87 12.15 -12.50 0.17
C GLU A 87 10.91 -13.39 0.36
N ALA A 88 10.33 -13.42 1.56
CA ALA A 88 9.11 -14.16 1.86
C ALA A 88 7.91 -13.62 1.05
N ILE A 89 7.77 -12.30 0.92
CA ILE A 89 6.75 -11.68 0.07
C ILE A 89 6.89 -12.19 -1.38
N LYS A 90 8.13 -12.20 -1.89
CA LYS A 90 8.38 -12.69 -3.25
C LYS A 90 8.01 -14.17 -3.40
N GLU A 91 8.42 -15.01 -2.47
CA GLU A 91 8.11 -16.44 -2.49
C GLU A 91 6.61 -16.69 -2.45
N LEU A 92 5.88 -15.99 -1.57
CA LEU A 92 4.42 -16.13 -1.44
C LEU A 92 3.70 -15.69 -2.72
N ILE A 93 4.10 -14.56 -3.32
CA ILE A 93 3.51 -14.09 -4.58
C ILE A 93 3.83 -15.06 -5.73
N ASP A 94 5.05 -15.57 -5.81
CA ASP A 94 5.44 -16.51 -6.86
C ASP A 94 4.73 -17.86 -6.74
N ARG A 95 4.40 -18.28 -5.52
CA ARG A 95 3.74 -19.56 -5.23
C ARG A 95 2.21 -19.49 -5.31
N PHE A 96 1.61 -18.42 -4.83
CA PHE A 96 0.16 -18.32 -4.64
C PHE A 96 -0.52 -17.26 -5.51
N GLY A 97 0.25 -16.47 -6.24
CA GLY A 97 -0.26 -15.40 -7.10
C GLY A 97 -0.20 -14.00 -6.48
N PRO A 98 -0.41 -12.96 -7.30
CA PRO A 98 -0.26 -11.57 -6.87
C PRO A 98 -1.32 -11.08 -5.87
N GLU A 99 -2.42 -11.84 -5.71
CA GLU A 99 -3.53 -11.43 -4.84
C GLU A 99 -3.27 -11.71 -3.36
N VAL A 100 -2.22 -12.50 -3.01
CA VAL A 100 -1.94 -12.83 -1.61
C VAL A 100 -1.35 -11.66 -0.83
N ILE A 101 -0.56 -10.80 -1.49
CA ILE A 101 0.04 -9.59 -0.93
C ILE A 101 0.01 -8.50 -1.98
N GLU A 102 -0.79 -7.48 -1.76
CA GLU A 102 -0.93 -6.37 -2.70
C GLU A 102 -0.04 -5.19 -2.35
N SER A 103 0.08 -4.89 -1.07
CA SER A 103 0.67 -3.64 -0.58
C SER A 103 1.69 -3.87 0.53
N TYR A 104 2.75 -3.04 0.50
CA TYR A 104 3.73 -2.90 1.57
C TYR A 104 3.60 -1.51 2.18
N ILE A 105 3.27 -1.45 3.47
CA ILE A 105 2.99 -0.22 4.20
C ILE A 105 4.24 0.21 4.94
N ILE A 106 4.62 1.47 4.76
CA ILE A 106 5.75 2.10 5.44
C ILE A 106 5.20 3.00 6.55
N SER A 107 5.32 2.58 7.80
CA SER A 107 4.91 3.40 8.95
C SER A 107 5.92 4.50 9.25
N MET A 108 5.44 5.58 9.87
CA MET A 108 6.22 6.78 10.19
C MET A 108 6.89 7.39 8.95
N THR A 109 6.13 7.51 7.87
CA THR A 109 6.60 8.13 6.63
C THR A 109 6.66 9.64 6.78
N LYS A 110 7.88 10.19 6.85
CA LYS A 110 8.15 11.64 7.00
C LYS A 110 8.52 12.31 5.67
N SER A 111 8.96 11.53 4.69
CA SER A 111 9.46 12.01 3.40
C SER A 111 9.23 10.98 2.29
N ALA A 112 9.34 11.41 1.04
CA ALA A 112 9.37 10.50 -0.11
C ALA A 112 10.54 9.51 -0.03
N ASN A 113 11.65 9.91 0.58
CA ASN A 113 12.84 9.09 0.73
C ASN A 113 12.59 7.83 1.59
N ASP A 114 11.68 7.91 2.56
CA ASP A 114 11.30 6.75 3.41
C ASP A 114 10.62 5.65 2.58
N VAL A 115 9.79 6.05 1.62
CA VAL A 115 9.15 5.12 0.69
C VAL A 115 10.15 4.57 -0.31
N MET A 116 11.02 5.43 -0.86
CA MET A 116 12.05 5.03 -1.82
C MET A 116 13.05 4.03 -1.21
N ALA A 117 13.33 4.12 0.09
CA ALA A 117 14.14 3.14 0.80
C ALA A 117 13.53 1.72 0.71
N ALA A 118 12.23 1.58 0.99
CA ALA A 118 11.52 0.31 0.85
C ALA A 118 11.48 -0.18 -0.61
N VAL A 119 11.31 0.73 -1.57
CA VAL A 119 11.34 0.43 -3.02
C VAL A 119 12.68 -0.18 -3.44
N VAL A 120 13.80 0.38 -2.96
CA VAL A 120 15.13 -0.14 -3.26
C VAL A 120 15.33 -1.54 -2.69
N ILE A 121 14.89 -1.79 -1.45
CA ILE A 121 14.97 -3.13 -0.86
C ILE A 121 14.11 -4.13 -1.65
N ALA A 122 12.90 -3.75 -2.04
CA ALA A 122 12.02 -4.58 -2.86
C ALA A 122 12.65 -4.91 -4.23
N LYS A 123 13.35 -3.96 -4.84
CA LYS A 123 14.13 -4.21 -6.07
C LYS A 123 15.26 -5.20 -5.81
N MET A 124 16.00 -5.05 -4.69
CA MET A 124 17.06 -5.97 -4.31
C MET A 124 16.54 -7.40 -4.09
N ALA A 125 15.35 -7.56 -3.54
CA ALA A 125 14.66 -8.84 -3.36
C ALA A 125 14.00 -9.39 -4.65
N GLY A 126 14.04 -8.66 -5.76
CA GLY A 126 13.46 -9.09 -7.04
C GLY A 126 11.93 -8.96 -7.13
N LEU A 127 11.32 -8.07 -6.34
CA LEU A 127 9.90 -7.72 -6.41
C LEU A 127 9.62 -6.61 -7.44
N ILE A 128 10.64 -5.87 -7.82
CA ILE A 128 10.57 -4.76 -8.79
C ILE A 128 11.70 -4.89 -9.80
N SER A 129 11.40 -4.60 -11.05
CA SER A 129 12.36 -4.35 -12.12
C SER A 129 11.88 -3.17 -12.95
N LEU A 130 12.75 -2.18 -13.16
CA LEU A 130 12.46 -1.00 -13.97
C LEU A 130 13.24 -1.00 -15.30
N GLN A 131 13.88 -2.12 -15.64
CA GLN A 131 14.71 -2.25 -16.83
C GLN A 131 13.84 -2.61 -18.03
N ASP A 132 13.66 -1.64 -18.91
CA ASP A 132 13.10 -1.72 -20.29
C ASP A 132 11.90 -2.64 -20.53
N ALA A 133 11.98 -3.54 -21.54
CA ALA A 133 10.86 -4.35 -22.03
C ALA A 133 10.28 -5.33 -20.98
N ASN A 134 11.00 -5.65 -19.92
CA ASN A 134 10.59 -6.58 -18.87
C ASN A 134 10.39 -5.88 -17.52
N SER A 135 9.95 -4.62 -17.52
CA SER A 135 9.64 -3.91 -16.28
C SER A 135 8.41 -4.49 -15.59
N PHE A 136 8.50 -4.68 -14.27
CA PHE A 136 7.39 -5.13 -13.43
C PHE A 136 7.49 -4.57 -12.03
N ALA A 137 6.34 -4.50 -11.34
CA ALA A 137 6.24 -4.24 -9.91
C ALA A 137 5.20 -5.19 -9.32
N LYS A 138 5.62 -6.12 -8.46
CA LYS A 138 4.75 -7.15 -7.88
C LYS A 138 3.92 -6.63 -6.73
N ILE A 139 4.39 -5.61 -6.00
CA ILE A 139 3.70 -4.96 -4.87
C ILE A 139 3.61 -3.45 -5.04
N GLY A 140 2.62 -2.83 -4.40
CA GLY A 140 2.52 -1.39 -4.22
C GLY A 140 3.17 -0.93 -2.92
N PHE A 141 3.49 0.38 -2.82
CA PHE A 141 4.06 0.99 -1.62
C PHE A 141 3.09 2.02 -1.07
N VAL A 142 2.83 1.92 0.23
CA VAL A 142 1.81 2.70 0.91
C VAL A 142 2.47 3.53 2.01
N PRO A 143 2.65 4.83 1.83
CA PRO A 143 3.05 5.70 2.92
C PRO A 143 1.94 5.73 3.98
N LEU A 144 2.29 5.46 5.23
CA LEU A 144 1.39 5.61 6.36
C LEU A 144 1.75 6.89 7.12
N LEU A 145 0.79 7.80 7.17
CA LEU A 145 0.88 9.10 7.81
C LEU A 145 0.18 9.04 9.17
N GLU A 146 0.94 9.01 10.25
CA GLU A 146 0.46 8.69 11.60
C GLU A 146 0.46 9.89 12.54
N THR A 147 1.35 10.86 12.33
CA THR A 147 1.45 12.07 13.16
C THR A 147 0.79 13.28 12.50
N VAL A 148 0.46 14.30 13.29
CA VAL A 148 -0.06 15.57 12.75
C VAL A 148 0.93 16.23 11.80
N ALA A 149 2.22 16.13 12.06
CA ALA A 149 3.26 16.69 11.20
C ALA A 149 3.27 16.01 9.81
N GLU A 150 3.16 14.68 9.78
CA GLU A 150 3.08 13.89 8.55
C GLU A 150 1.79 14.18 7.78
N LEU A 151 0.64 14.24 8.45
CA LEU A 151 -0.65 14.61 7.86
C LEU A 151 -0.62 16.01 7.22
N ARG A 152 0.05 16.98 7.85
CA ARG A 152 0.23 18.33 7.30
C ARG A 152 1.11 18.35 6.06
N SER A 153 2.06 17.44 5.95
CA SER A 153 3.01 17.31 4.84
C SER A 153 2.57 16.30 3.77
N ALA A 154 1.37 15.74 3.89
CA ALA A 154 0.86 14.66 3.03
C ALA A 154 0.93 14.97 1.54
N ASP A 155 0.54 16.19 1.17
CA ASP A 155 0.60 16.69 -0.21
C ASP A 155 2.04 16.74 -0.75
N LYS A 156 2.98 17.23 0.05
CA LYS A 156 4.39 17.34 -0.36
C LYS A 156 5.02 15.96 -0.55
N ILE A 157 4.80 15.04 0.39
CA ILE A 157 5.32 13.68 0.32
C ILE A 157 4.80 12.97 -0.94
N LEU A 158 3.49 13.05 -1.19
CA LEU A 158 2.89 12.41 -2.34
C LEU A 158 3.30 13.08 -3.67
N ASP A 159 3.37 14.41 -3.72
CA ASP A 159 3.79 15.15 -4.90
C ASP A 159 5.24 14.85 -5.28
N GLU A 160 6.13 14.76 -4.29
CA GLU A 160 7.53 14.39 -4.48
C GLU A 160 7.66 12.95 -5.00
N LEU A 161 6.95 11.98 -4.40
CA LEU A 161 6.93 10.60 -4.85
C LEU A 161 6.46 10.47 -6.30
N LEU A 162 5.32 11.09 -6.64
CA LEU A 162 4.74 10.98 -7.97
C LEU A 162 5.49 11.79 -9.04
N SER A 163 6.33 12.75 -8.62
CA SER A 163 7.25 13.50 -9.50
C SER A 163 8.51 12.71 -9.84
N ASP A 164 8.90 11.72 -9.03
CA ASP A 164 10.01 10.84 -9.35
C ASP A 164 9.60 9.86 -10.47
N LYS A 165 10.34 9.89 -11.57
CA LYS A 165 10.04 9.10 -12.78
C LYS A 165 10.06 7.58 -12.52
N ASN A 166 10.93 7.11 -11.64
CA ASN A 166 11.07 5.69 -11.35
C ASN A 166 9.92 5.22 -10.47
N TYR A 167 9.57 6.01 -9.44
CA TYR A 167 8.41 5.72 -8.61
C TYR A 167 7.12 5.79 -9.42
N ARG A 168 6.96 6.81 -10.28
CA ARG A 168 5.81 6.92 -11.17
C ARG A 168 5.67 5.69 -12.06
N LYS A 169 6.77 5.18 -12.63
CA LYS A 169 6.75 3.93 -13.42
C LYS A 169 6.25 2.73 -12.61
N ILE A 170 6.58 2.63 -11.31
CA ILE A 170 6.06 1.58 -10.42
C ILE A 170 4.54 1.71 -10.27
N VAL A 171 4.05 2.91 -10.03
CA VAL A 171 2.60 3.18 -9.92
C VAL A 171 1.87 2.81 -11.21
N ASP A 172 2.41 3.16 -12.36
CA ASP A 172 1.83 2.84 -13.67
C ASP A 172 1.79 1.32 -13.92
N LEU A 173 2.86 0.60 -13.58
CA LEU A 173 2.92 -0.87 -13.65
C LEU A 173 1.90 -1.55 -12.72
N ARG A 174 1.43 -0.85 -11.70
CA ARG A 174 0.39 -1.28 -10.76
C ARG A 174 -1.01 -0.77 -11.13
N GLY A 175 -1.23 -0.37 -12.38
CA GLY A 175 -2.53 0.08 -12.88
C GLY A 175 -2.88 1.54 -12.58
N GLY A 176 -1.88 2.37 -12.27
CA GLY A 176 -2.05 3.80 -12.01
C GLY A 176 -2.75 4.10 -10.68
N ILE A 177 -2.68 3.19 -9.69
CA ILE A 177 -3.27 3.35 -8.38
C ILE A 177 -2.18 3.64 -7.36
N GLN A 178 -2.32 4.75 -6.63
CA GLN A 178 -1.52 5.06 -5.44
C GLN A 178 -2.37 4.93 -4.19
N GLU A 179 -1.94 4.08 -3.27
CA GLU A 179 -2.56 3.97 -1.95
C GLU A 179 -1.79 4.80 -0.92
N VAL A 180 -2.52 5.46 -0.02
CA VAL A 180 -1.97 6.20 1.13
C VAL A 180 -2.78 5.81 2.36
N MET A 181 -2.11 5.40 3.43
CA MET A 181 -2.75 5.04 4.68
C MET A 181 -2.73 6.24 5.65
N LEU A 182 -3.87 6.47 6.29
CA LEU A 182 -4.06 7.53 7.28
C LEU A 182 -4.18 6.91 8.68
N GLY A 183 -3.28 7.30 9.58
CA GLY A 183 -3.26 6.86 10.96
C GLY A 183 -4.18 7.69 11.85
N TYR A 184 -5.15 7.05 12.48
CA TYR A 184 -6.13 7.70 13.37
C TYR A 184 -5.71 7.63 14.84
N SER A 185 -5.26 6.46 15.30
CA SER A 185 -4.92 6.24 16.70
C SER A 185 -3.74 7.08 17.15
N ASP A 186 -2.67 7.08 16.37
CA ASP A 186 -1.43 7.75 16.75
C ASP A 186 -1.54 9.27 16.60
N SER A 187 -2.24 9.76 15.57
CA SER A 187 -2.55 11.19 15.45
C SER A 187 -3.49 11.68 16.56
N ASN A 188 -4.40 10.82 17.06
CA ASN A 188 -5.23 11.15 18.24
C ASN A 188 -4.40 11.25 19.52
N LYS A 189 -3.40 10.39 19.71
CA LYS A 189 -2.46 10.47 20.84
C LYS A 189 -1.55 11.70 20.76
N ASP A 190 -1.14 12.04 19.52
CA ASP A 190 -0.25 13.18 19.25
C ASP A 190 -0.89 14.54 19.58
N ALA A 191 -2.13 14.78 19.16
CA ALA A 191 -2.74 16.10 19.22
C ALA A 191 -4.21 16.17 19.71
N GLY A 192 -4.74 15.08 20.20
CA GLY A 192 -6.15 14.94 20.58
C GLY A 192 -7.07 14.74 19.38
N ILE A 193 -8.26 14.18 19.67
CA ILE A 193 -9.19 13.70 18.63
C ILE A 193 -9.66 14.81 17.67
N THR A 194 -9.96 15.99 18.17
CA THR A 194 -10.48 17.10 17.35
C THR A 194 -9.43 17.56 16.34
N THR A 195 -8.20 17.79 16.78
CA THR A 195 -7.10 18.19 15.90
C THR A 195 -6.78 17.09 14.89
N SER A 196 -6.69 15.85 15.35
CA SER A 196 -6.42 14.70 14.49
C SER A 196 -7.46 14.58 13.36
N GLN A 197 -8.75 14.56 13.69
CA GLN A 197 -9.82 14.44 12.70
C GLN A 197 -9.79 15.59 11.68
N TRP A 198 -9.51 16.80 12.14
CA TRP A 198 -9.38 17.97 11.27
C TRP A 198 -8.17 17.88 10.33
N GLU A 199 -7.02 17.47 10.85
CA GLU A 199 -5.81 17.29 10.00
C GLU A 199 -5.96 16.14 9.02
N ILE A 200 -6.59 15.03 9.41
CA ILE A 200 -6.93 13.92 8.51
C ILE A 200 -7.87 14.40 7.40
N HIS A 201 -8.92 15.16 7.73
CA HIS A 201 -9.84 15.70 6.74
C HIS A 201 -9.12 16.61 5.72
N LYS A 202 -8.21 17.48 6.20
CA LYS A 202 -7.39 18.32 5.32
C LYS A 202 -6.43 17.51 4.47
N ALA A 203 -5.76 16.51 5.05
CA ALA A 203 -4.83 15.65 4.34
C ALA A 203 -5.51 14.90 3.18
N GLN A 204 -6.73 14.36 3.39
CA GLN A 204 -7.49 13.71 2.33
C GLN A 204 -7.74 14.63 1.13
N ARG A 205 -8.12 15.89 1.38
CA ARG A 205 -8.33 16.87 0.30
C ARG A 205 -7.05 17.15 -0.47
N LYS A 206 -5.95 17.39 0.23
CA LYS A 206 -4.64 17.66 -0.36
C LYS A 206 -4.13 16.47 -1.18
N LEU A 207 -4.24 15.25 -0.65
CA LEU A 207 -3.86 14.02 -1.35
C LEU A 207 -4.68 13.82 -2.63
N ARG A 208 -5.99 14.06 -2.58
CA ARG A 208 -6.86 14.04 -3.77
C ARG A 208 -6.38 15.02 -4.83
N ASP A 209 -6.08 16.27 -4.44
CA ASP A 209 -5.68 17.31 -5.38
C ASP A 209 -4.32 16.99 -6.04
N VAL A 210 -3.39 16.39 -5.28
CA VAL A 210 -2.12 15.88 -5.83
C VAL A 210 -2.35 14.71 -6.78
N ALA A 211 -3.22 13.76 -6.43
CA ALA A 211 -3.52 12.62 -7.30
C ALA A 211 -4.12 13.06 -8.64
N ILE A 212 -5.03 14.06 -8.61
CA ILE A 212 -5.59 14.68 -9.82
C ILE A 212 -4.48 15.34 -10.65
N LYS A 213 -3.60 16.13 -10.02
CA LYS A 213 -2.45 16.78 -10.68
C LYS A 213 -1.58 15.77 -11.45
N HIS A 214 -1.32 14.63 -10.86
CA HIS A 214 -0.50 13.57 -11.44
C HIS A 214 -1.27 12.54 -12.28
N SER A 215 -2.60 12.70 -12.44
CA SER A 215 -3.45 11.75 -13.16
C SER A 215 -3.31 10.31 -12.68
N VAL A 216 -3.28 10.11 -11.35
CA VAL A 216 -3.30 8.79 -10.70
C VAL A 216 -4.60 8.59 -9.94
N LYS A 217 -5.03 7.33 -9.80
CA LYS A 217 -6.14 6.97 -8.92
C LYS A 217 -5.65 6.90 -7.49
N LEU A 218 -6.26 7.67 -6.60
CA LEU A 218 -5.95 7.63 -5.18
C LEU A 218 -6.84 6.60 -4.48
N ARG A 219 -6.24 5.70 -3.72
CA ARG A 219 -6.94 4.81 -2.79
C ARG A 219 -6.53 5.17 -1.36
N LEU A 220 -7.46 5.71 -0.59
CA LEU A 220 -7.21 6.00 0.81
C LEU A 220 -7.49 4.77 1.67
N PHE A 221 -6.51 4.44 2.51
CA PHE A 221 -6.60 3.36 3.48
C PHE A 221 -6.78 3.97 4.88
N HIS A 222 -7.95 3.82 5.44
CA HIS A 222 -8.30 4.39 6.73
C HIS A 222 -7.95 3.43 7.87
N GLY A 223 -6.89 3.74 8.60
CA GLY A 223 -6.48 3.03 9.81
C GLY A 223 -7.35 3.40 11.01
N ARG A 224 -8.66 3.26 10.90
CA ARG A 224 -9.61 3.69 11.95
C ARG A 224 -9.61 2.82 13.19
N GLY A 225 -8.97 1.65 13.17
CA GLY A 225 -8.78 0.73 14.26
C GLY A 225 -9.85 0.78 15.35
N GLY A 226 -10.81 -0.10 15.30
CA GLY A 226 -11.80 -0.23 16.37
C GLY A 226 -12.94 0.79 16.42
N SER A 227 -12.82 1.97 15.79
CA SER A 227 -13.88 2.99 15.89
C SER A 227 -15.05 2.74 14.95
N VAL A 228 -14.84 2.17 13.75
CA VAL A 228 -15.93 1.87 12.81
C VAL A 228 -16.60 0.53 13.14
N GLY A 229 -15.84 -0.50 13.53
CA GLY A 229 -16.38 -1.83 13.86
C GLY A 229 -16.69 -2.05 15.34
N ARG A 230 -16.30 -1.13 16.26
CA ARG A 230 -16.38 -1.30 17.71
C ARG A 230 -17.10 -0.18 18.46
N GLY A 231 -18.17 0.35 17.87
CA GLY A 231 -19.01 1.38 18.53
C GLY A 231 -18.63 2.82 18.19
N GLY A 232 -17.81 3.04 17.17
CA GLY A 232 -17.49 4.38 16.65
C GLY A 232 -18.52 4.96 15.69
N GLY A 233 -19.71 4.41 15.64
CA GLY A 233 -20.80 4.83 14.77
C GLY A 233 -20.95 3.99 13.49
N PRO A 234 -22.06 4.16 12.78
CA PRO A 234 -22.32 3.47 11.54
C PRO A 234 -21.27 3.79 10.47
N THR A 235 -20.81 2.78 9.75
CA THR A 235 -19.85 2.94 8.63
C THR A 235 -20.36 3.94 7.61
N TYR A 236 -21.67 3.99 7.38
CA TYR A 236 -22.33 4.92 6.48
C TYR A 236 -22.05 6.39 6.84
N ASP A 237 -22.28 6.76 8.11
CA ASP A 237 -22.02 8.13 8.59
C ASP A 237 -20.55 8.52 8.46
N ALA A 238 -19.66 7.57 8.71
CA ALA A 238 -18.22 7.77 8.53
C ALA A 238 -17.85 8.02 7.06
N LEU A 239 -18.52 7.35 6.12
CA LEU A 239 -18.31 7.55 4.68
C LEU A 239 -18.83 8.90 4.19
N ILE A 240 -20.01 9.30 4.65
CA ILE A 240 -20.61 10.61 4.29
C ILE A 240 -19.76 11.78 4.84
N ALA A 241 -19.14 11.61 5.98
CA ALA A 241 -18.28 12.63 6.59
C ALA A 241 -16.93 12.84 5.88
N LEU A 242 -16.59 12.00 4.90
CA LEU A 242 -15.35 12.16 4.14
C LEU A 242 -15.42 13.36 3.18
N PRO A 243 -14.28 14.02 2.89
CA PRO A 243 -14.27 15.12 1.94
C PRO A 243 -14.79 14.68 0.56
N TRP A 244 -15.55 15.55 -0.09
CA TRP A 244 -16.06 15.28 -1.42
C TRP A 244 -14.93 14.94 -2.42
N GLY A 245 -15.11 13.86 -3.19
CA GLY A 245 -14.14 13.38 -4.18
C GLY A 245 -12.90 12.67 -3.59
N SER A 246 -12.89 12.37 -2.28
CA SER A 246 -11.84 11.56 -1.66
C SER A 246 -12.07 10.05 -1.80
N ILE A 247 -13.25 9.65 -2.30
CA ILE A 247 -13.59 8.27 -2.66
C ILE A 247 -13.86 8.23 -4.16
N ASP A 248 -13.16 7.32 -4.84
CA ASP A 248 -13.39 6.99 -6.26
C ASP A 248 -13.80 5.52 -6.39
N GLY A 249 -15.04 5.23 -5.94
CA GLY A 249 -15.62 3.90 -6.02
C GLY A 249 -15.04 2.84 -5.07
N GLN A 250 -13.92 3.13 -4.41
CA GLN A 250 -13.24 2.20 -3.49
C GLN A 250 -12.82 2.91 -2.21
N ILE A 251 -12.97 2.22 -1.09
CA ILE A 251 -12.41 2.61 0.21
C ILE A 251 -11.79 1.38 0.86
N LYS A 252 -10.63 1.56 1.49
CA LYS A 252 -9.96 0.52 2.29
C LYS A 252 -9.97 0.95 3.75
N MET A 253 -10.36 0.06 4.63
CA MET A 253 -10.42 0.33 6.07
C MET A 253 -9.88 -0.88 6.84
N THR A 254 -9.20 -0.62 7.97
CA THR A 254 -8.92 -1.68 8.94
C THR A 254 -10.06 -1.75 9.95
N GLU A 255 -10.48 -2.96 10.32
CA GLU A 255 -11.37 -3.15 11.46
C GLU A 255 -10.60 -3.13 12.78
N GLN A 256 -9.32 -3.49 12.71
CA GLN A 256 -8.41 -3.51 13.84
C GLN A 256 -7.05 -3.01 13.38
N GLY A 257 -6.86 -1.72 13.50
CA GLY A 257 -5.60 -1.07 13.14
C GLY A 257 -4.48 -1.36 14.13
#